data_b46c2f7cb1a1fb4fcd9db646ffe5f191
#
_entry.id   b46c2f7cb1a1fb4fcd9db646ffe5f191
#
_cell.length_a   1.000
_cell.length_b   1.000
_cell.length_c   1.000
_cell.angle_alpha   90.00
_cell.angle_beta   90.00
_cell.angle_gamma   90.00
#
_symmetry.space_group_name_H-M   'P 1'
#
loop_
_entity.id
_entity.type
_entity.pdbx_description
1 polymer ?
#
loop_
_entity_poly.entity_id
_entity_poly.type
_entity_poly.pdbx_seq_one_letter_code
_entity_poly.pdbx_strand_id
1 'polypeptide(L)'
;EIFAFISDTPLGSASIAQVHRAELLSGEQVVIKVQRTGIYEIMARDIGLLRKAVKLMPPISLKGMADFDQVLDELWNVTREEMNFLTEASNMEEFARRNADVVYVRTPKLYQEYTTMHVLVMEYIEGPAIDDKEKLLAGGYDLEEIGIKLIDNYIKQVMEDGFFHADPHPGNVKIQDGKIVWIDMGMMGRLTERDKELIGKAIRGIAENDIGMIQEAVMALGEFKEKPDQSVLYEDISELMSKYGSLDMGEIDVAEVMMDLMEVMKENKIRMPHGLTMLARGLTNMEGVLADIAPQINMIEIASRHISESMWKDLDWKKELKHAGKNLYRSMHKAVEVPGLAADALHGLMKGQTRVNLDLHASNDLAQLLRRLVRNVV
;
A
#
# COMPACT_ATOMS: atom_id res chain seq x y z
N GLU A 1 -12.68 40.72 -11.36
CA GLU A 1 -13.37 39.64 -12.08
C GLU A 1 -12.29 38.74 -12.69
N ILE A 2 -12.39 37.45 -12.47
CA ILE A 2 -11.38 36.45 -12.93
C ILE A 2 -12.02 35.56 -14.01
N PHE A 3 -13.31 35.31 -13.90
CA PHE A 3 -14.06 34.41 -14.75
C PHE A 3 -14.93 35.17 -15.74
N ALA A 4 -14.89 34.75 -17.00
CA ALA A 4 -15.81 35.21 -18.06
C ALA A 4 -17.19 34.56 -17.91
N PHE A 5 -17.19 33.30 -17.44
CA PHE A 5 -18.42 32.51 -17.25
C PHE A 5 -18.24 31.55 -16.08
N ILE A 6 -19.29 31.31 -15.31
CA ILE A 6 -19.42 30.24 -14.32
C ILE A 6 -20.81 29.62 -14.51
N SER A 7 -20.86 28.29 -14.63
CA SER A 7 -22.11 27.54 -14.76
C SER A 7 -22.89 27.57 -13.44
N ASP A 8 -24.17 27.92 -13.50
CA ASP A 8 -25.07 27.85 -12.33
C ASP A 8 -25.38 26.42 -11.90
N THR A 9 -25.32 25.47 -12.87
CA THR A 9 -25.54 24.06 -12.60
C THR A 9 -24.22 23.38 -12.29
N PRO A 10 -24.07 22.72 -11.12
CA PRO A 10 -22.85 22.02 -10.79
C PRO A 10 -22.67 20.77 -11.67
N LEU A 11 -21.43 20.47 -12.05
CA LEU A 11 -21.02 19.21 -12.70
C LEU A 11 -21.13 18.04 -11.72
N GLY A 12 -20.85 18.31 -10.45
CA GLY A 12 -20.88 17.34 -9.37
C GLY A 12 -21.16 18.03 -8.03
N SER A 13 -21.75 17.27 -7.12
CA SER A 13 -22.11 17.77 -5.80
C SER A 13 -21.80 16.67 -4.77
N ALA A 14 -20.85 16.95 -3.90
CA ALA A 14 -20.43 16.07 -2.80
C ALA A 14 -20.91 16.64 -1.45
N SER A 15 -20.62 15.91 -0.37
CA SER A 15 -21.02 16.29 1.00
C SER A 15 -20.49 17.66 1.40
N ILE A 16 -19.23 17.95 1.09
CA ILE A 16 -18.52 19.17 1.52
C ILE A 16 -18.40 20.24 0.43
N ALA A 17 -18.55 19.88 -0.85
CA ALA A 17 -18.23 20.76 -1.98
C ALA A 17 -19.18 20.60 -3.17
N GLN A 18 -19.15 21.59 -4.05
CA GLN A 18 -19.74 21.56 -5.38
C GLN A 18 -18.65 21.88 -6.42
N VAL A 19 -18.78 21.26 -7.60
CA VAL A 19 -17.85 21.47 -8.71
C VAL A 19 -18.61 22.12 -9.85
N HIS A 20 -18.17 23.27 -10.30
CA HIS A 20 -18.80 24.04 -11.38
C HIS A 20 -17.83 24.19 -12.56
N ARG A 21 -18.37 24.12 -13.79
CA ARG A 21 -17.62 24.50 -14.98
C ARG A 21 -17.53 26.03 -15.07
N ALA A 22 -16.37 26.52 -15.48
CA ALA A 22 -16.15 27.95 -15.66
C ALA A 22 -15.18 28.19 -16.83
N GLU A 23 -15.10 29.43 -17.25
CA GLU A 23 -14.15 29.93 -18.23
C GLU A 23 -13.42 31.14 -17.65
N LEU A 24 -12.10 31.13 -17.72
CA LEU A 24 -11.28 32.28 -17.33
C LEU A 24 -11.39 33.39 -18.37
N LEU A 25 -11.09 34.64 -17.99
CA LEU A 25 -11.02 35.75 -18.94
C LEU A 25 -9.97 35.52 -20.05
N SER A 26 -8.99 34.66 -19.80
CA SER A 26 -7.98 34.22 -20.80
C SER A 26 -8.52 33.17 -21.80
N GLY A 27 -9.78 32.68 -21.60
CA GLY A 27 -10.42 31.68 -22.47
C GLY A 27 -10.20 30.23 -22.06
N GLU A 28 -9.43 29.97 -21.02
CA GLU A 28 -9.20 28.59 -20.56
C GLU A 28 -10.44 28.02 -19.87
N GLN A 29 -10.77 26.76 -20.22
CA GLN A 29 -11.86 26.05 -19.58
C GLN A 29 -11.37 25.44 -18.27
N VAL A 30 -12.06 25.75 -17.19
CA VAL A 30 -11.69 25.35 -15.83
C VAL A 30 -12.88 24.75 -15.08
N VAL A 31 -12.57 24.04 -14.02
CA VAL A 31 -13.52 23.69 -12.97
C VAL A 31 -13.17 24.44 -11.70
N ILE A 32 -14.20 24.85 -11.01
CA ILE A 32 -14.12 25.47 -9.69
C ILE A 32 -14.78 24.52 -8.69
N LYS A 33 -13.98 23.96 -7.78
CA LYS A 33 -14.46 23.18 -6.64
C LYS A 33 -14.62 24.16 -5.47
N VAL A 34 -15.84 24.32 -4.98
CA VAL A 34 -16.18 25.31 -3.95
C VAL A 34 -16.80 24.60 -2.75
N GLN A 35 -16.32 24.94 -1.57
CA GLN A 35 -16.91 24.42 -0.34
C GLN A 35 -18.33 24.96 -0.14
N ARG A 36 -19.18 24.10 0.42
CA ARG A 36 -20.53 24.52 0.83
C ARG A 36 -20.42 25.52 1.98
N THR A 37 -21.21 26.60 1.87
CA THR A 37 -21.25 27.62 2.92
C THR A 37 -21.67 27.02 4.27
N GLY A 38 -20.92 27.29 5.32
CA GLY A 38 -21.20 26.81 6.68
C GLY A 38 -20.92 25.33 6.92
N ILE A 39 -20.24 24.63 6.01
CA ILE A 39 -19.99 23.20 6.15
C ILE A 39 -19.14 22.87 7.39
N TYR A 40 -18.18 23.72 7.72
CA TYR A 40 -17.34 23.54 8.91
C TYR A 40 -18.19 23.52 10.19
N GLU A 41 -19.11 24.49 10.36
CA GLU A 41 -19.98 24.60 11.52
C GLU A 41 -20.98 23.44 11.60
N ILE A 42 -21.48 22.97 10.44
CA ILE A 42 -22.36 21.81 10.35
C ILE A 42 -21.62 20.56 10.82
N MET A 43 -20.43 20.27 10.27
CA MET A 43 -19.64 19.10 10.63
C MET A 43 -19.17 19.14 12.09
N ALA A 44 -18.70 20.29 12.57
CA ALA A 44 -18.32 20.47 13.98
C ALA A 44 -19.48 20.19 14.95
N ARG A 45 -20.67 20.68 14.60
CA ARG A 45 -21.89 20.42 15.37
C ARG A 45 -22.26 18.94 15.35
N ASP A 46 -22.21 18.29 14.19
CA ASP A 46 -22.62 16.89 14.03
C ASP A 46 -21.66 15.95 14.78
N ILE A 47 -20.36 16.16 14.71
CA ILE A 47 -19.35 15.47 15.55
C ILE A 47 -19.63 15.73 17.04
N GLY A 48 -19.94 16.97 17.43
CA GLY A 48 -20.32 17.33 18.79
C GLY A 48 -21.58 16.59 19.29
N LEU A 49 -22.55 16.38 18.41
CA LEU A 49 -23.76 15.60 18.72
C LEU A 49 -23.43 14.11 18.87
N LEU A 50 -22.59 13.55 18.00
CA LEU A 50 -22.13 12.16 18.11
C LEU A 50 -21.39 11.92 19.43
N ARG A 51 -20.49 12.82 19.84
CA ARG A 51 -19.81 12.74 21.15
C ARG A 51 -20.80 12.76 22.34
N LYS A 52 -21.83 13.58 22.26
CA LYS A 52 -22.89 13.60 23.29
C LYS A 52 -23.70 12.31 23.31
N ALA A 53 -24.08 11.79 22.13
CA ALA A 53 -24.81 10.54 22.01
C ALA A 53 -24.01 9.36 22.60
N VAL A 54 -22.73 9.25 22.28
CA VAL A 54 -21.84 8.22 22.84
C VAL A 54 -21.77 8.29 24.39
N LYS A 55 -21.67 9.50 24.97
CA LYS A 55 -21.66 9.68 26.41
C LYS A 55 -22.96 9.32 27.12
N LEU A 56 -24.08 9.31 26.39
CA LEU A 56 -25.39 8.90 26.88
C LEU A 56 -25.64 7.39 26.79
N MET A 57 -24.79 6.66 26.07
CA MET A 57 -24.91 5.21 25.95
C MET A 57 -24.53 4.49 27.25
N PRO A 58 -25.26 3.44 27.62
CA PRO A 58 -24.92 2.67 28.82
C PRO A 58 -23.52 2.04 28.69
N PRO A 59 -22.70 2.06 29.76
CA PRO A 59 -21.34 1.52 29.72
C PRO A 59 -21.25 0.02 29.39
N ILE A 60 -22.35 -0.71 29.51
CA ILE A 60 -22.44 -2.14 29.15
C ILE A 60 -22.41 -2.34 27.61
N SER A 61 -22.91 -1.39 26.84
CA SER A 61 -22.91 -1.45 25.38
C SER A 61 -21.53 -1.12 24.78
N LEU A 62 -20.60 -0.59 25.57
CA LEU A 62 -19.27 -0.14 25.14
C LEU A 62 -18.14 -1.10 25.56
N LYS A 63 -18.46 -2.15 26.34
CA LYS A 63 -17.47 -3.15 26.74
C LYS A 63 -17.01 -3.95 25.51
N GLY A 64 -15.76 -3.70 25.10
CA GLY A 64 -15.12 -4.38 23.97
C GLY A 64 -15.11 -3.60 22.65
N MET A 65 -15.73 -2.41 22.59
CA MET A 65 -15.64 -1.53 21.42
C MET A 65 -14.49 -0.53 21.61
N ALA A 66 -13.90 -0.10 20.48
CA ALA A 66 -12.83 0.89 20.44
C ALA A 66 -13.18 2.17 21.23
N ASP A 67 -12.14 2.91 21.63
CA ASP A 67 -12.30 4.23 22.25
C ASP A 67 -13.02 5.17 21.28
N PHE A 68 -14.33 5.34 21.48
CA PHE A 68 -15.19 6.15 20.61
C PHE A 68 -14.74 7.61 20.54
N ASP A 69 -14.19 8.15 21.60
CA ASP A 69 -13.69 9.52 21.58
C ASP A 69 -12.48 9.60 20.62
N GLN A 70 -11.60 8.60 20.60
CA GLN A 70 -10.49 8.52 19.67
C GLN A 70 -10.96 8.38 18.20
N VAL A 71 -11.98 7.54 17.96
CA VAL A 71 -12.56 7.39 16.61
C VAL A 71 -13.20 8.70 16.12
N LEU A 72 -13.92 9.40 17.00
CA LEU A 72 -14.53 10.69 16.65
C LEU A 72 -13.48 11.79 16.48
N ASP A 73 -12.37 11.76 17.22
CA ASP A 73 -11.25 12.67 17.00
C ASP A 73 -10.58 12.42 15.65
N GLU A 74 -10.38 11.17 15.27
CA GLU A 74 -9.81 10.80 13.97
C GLU A 74 -10.74 11.20 12.83
N LEU A 75 -12.05 10.90 12.94
CA LEU A 75 -13.06 11.33 11.98
C LEU A 75 -13.06 12.86 11.81
N TRP A 76 -12.97 13.61 12.91
CA TRP A 76 -12.91 15.06 12.85
C TRP A 76 -11.63 15.58 12.16
N ASN A 77 -10.49 14.97 12.44
CA ASN A 77 -9.23 15.35 11.82
C ASN A 77 -9.26 15.10 10.30
N VAL A 78 -9.70 13.91 9.88
CA VAL A 78 -9.87 13.59 8.44
C VAL A 78 -10.84 14.58 7.76
N THR A 79 -12.00 14.85 8.38
CA THR A 79 -12.97 15.82 7.84
C THR A 79 -12.37 17.22 7.71
N ARG A 80 -11.56 17.66 8.67
CA ARG A 80 -10.86 18.95 8.59
C ARG A 80 -9.81 19.01 7.48
N GLU A 81 -9.10 17.93 7.24
CA GLU A 81 -8.13 17.83 6.14
C GLU A 81 -8.82 17.89 4.79
N GLU A 82 -9.94 17.17 4.61
CA GLU A 82 -10.76 17.23 3.40
C GLU A 82 -11.36 18.62 3.13
N MET A 83 -11.60 19.42 4.19
CA MET A 83 -12.06 20.80 4.06
C MET A 83 -10.94 21.81 3.69
N ASN A 84 -9.72 21.38 3.50
CA ASN A 84 -8.62 22.27 3.12
C ASN A 84 -8.14 22.01 1.68
N PHE A 85 -8.68 22.73 0.72
CA PHE A 85 -8.31 22.54 -0.68
C PHE A 85 -6.88 22.91 -1.02
N LEU A 86 -6.15 23.62 -0.16
CA LEU A 86 -4.70 23.80 -0.33
C LEU A 86 -3.94 22.48 -0.15
N THR A 87 -4.46 21.56 0.67
CA THR A 87 -3.90 20.19 0.78
C THR A 87 -4.08 19.44 -0.52
N GLU A 88 -5.28 19.48 -1.11
CA GLU A 88 -5.57 18.84 -2.41
C GLU A 88 -4.70 19.47 -3.53
N ALA A 89 -4.57 20.78 -3.56
CA ALA A 89 -3.69 21.48 -4.49
C ALA A 89 -2.22 21.03 -4.37
N SER A 90 -1.71 20.94 -3.16
CA SER A 90 -0.34 20.45 -2.89
C SER A 90 -0.17 18.98 -3.31
N ASN A 91 -1.18 18.15 -3.08
CA ASN A 91 -1.18 16.76 -3.53
C ASN A 91 -1.15 16.66 -5.07
N MET A 92 -1.91 17.50 -5.78
CA MET A 92 -1.89 17.57 -7.25
C MET A 92 -0.50 17.91 -7.78
N GLU A 93 0.18 18.90 -7.19
CA GLU A 93 1.54 19.29 -7.58
C GLU A 93 2.55 18.16 -7.29
N GLU A 94 2.44 17.54 -6.13
CA GLU A 94 3.30 16.40 -5.78
C GLU A 94 3.10 15.21 -6.73
N PHE A 95 1.85 14.87 -7.02
CA PHE A 95 1.51 13.80 -7.94
C PHE A 95 2.02 14.08 -9.36
N ALA A 96 1.80 15.29 -9.87
CA ALA A 96 2.30 15.69 -11.18
C ALA A 96 3.82 15.59 -11.27
N ARG A 97 4.54 16.01 -10.22
CA ARG A 97 6.00 15.91 -10.16
C ARG A 97 6.50 14.48 -10.15
N ARG A 98 5.85 13.59 -9.39
CA ARG A 98 6.23 12.17 -9.27
C ARG A 98 5.92 11.36 -10.53
N ASN A 99 4.96 11.82 -11.34
CA ASN A 99 4.58 11.17 -12.59
C ASN A 99 5.07 11.93 -13.83
N ALA A 100 6.02 12.86 -13.69
CA ALA A 100 6.50 13.67 -14.81
C ALA A 100 7.18 12.87 -15.93
N ASP A 101 7.72 11.70 -15.63
CA ASP A 101 8.34 10.73 -16.53
C ASP A 101 7.36 9.70 -17.11
N VAL A 102 6.13 9.63 -16.58
CA VAL A 102 5.10 8.69 -17.03
C VAL A 102 4.25 9.34 -18.13
N VAL A 103 4.59 9.06 -19.39
CA VAL A 103 4.03 9.75 -20.56
C VAL A 103 2.51 9.60 -20.74
N TYR A 104 1.94 8.52 -20.20
CA TYR A 104 0.52 8.19 -20.32
C TYR A 104 -0.31 8.58 -19.09
N VAL A 105 0.27 9.33 -18.13
CA VAL A 105 -0.42 9.81 -16.92
C VAL A 105 -0.29 11.32 -16.82
N ARG A 106 -1.33 11.99 -16.37
CA ARG A 106 -1.29 13.39 -15.99
C ARG A 106 -2.35 13.75 -14.96
N THR A 107 -2.23 14.94 -14.40
CA THR A 107 -3.26 15.63 -13.62
C THR A 107 -3.77 16.86 -14.38
N PRO A 108 -4.94 17.40 -14.01
CA PRO A 108 -5.35 18.72 -14.48
C PRO A 108 -4.30 19.78 -14.12
N LYS A 109 -4.14 20.79 -14.95
CA LYS A 109 -3.37 21.99 -14.61
C LYS A 109 -4.01 22.68 -13.42
N LEU A 110 -3.23 22.95 -12.37
CA LEU A 110 -3.67 23.71 -11.21
C LEU A 110 -3.48 25.21 -11.48
N TYR A 111 -4.49 26.00 -11.13
CA TYR A 111 -4.42 27.48 -11.13
C TYR A 111 -4.25 27.95 -9.69
N GLN A 112 -3.01 27.92 -9.21
CA GLN A 112 -2.70 28.17 -7.80
C GLN A 112 -3.04 29.60 -7.38
N GLU A 113 -2.92 30.57 -8.28
CA GLU A 113 -3.25 31.97 -8.05
C GLU A 113 -4.74 32.21 -7.74
N TYR A 114 -5.62 31.27 -8.11
CA TYR A 114 -7.05 31.33 -7.86
C TYR A 114 -7.51 30.29 -6.82
N THR A 115 -6.57 29.51 -6.30
CA THR A 115 -6.85 28.45 -5.33
C THR A 115 -6.66 28.98 -3.91
N THR A 116 -7.60 28.63 -3.02
CA THR A 116 -7.61 29.01 -1.61
C THR A 116 -7.99 27.82 -0.75
N MET A 117 -8.05 27.99 0.57
CA MET A 117 -8.56 26.93 1.47
C MET A 117 -9.98 26.45 1.10
N HIS A 118 -10.81 27.31 0.52
CA HIS A 118 -12.23 27.04 0.27
C HIS A 118 -12.58 26.90 -1.22
N VAL A 119 -11.64 27.19 -2.10
CA VAL A 119 -11.84 27.16 -3.56
C VAL A 119 -10.63 26.52 -4.21
N LEU A 120 -10.84 25.52 -5.07
CA LEU A 120 -9.82 24.94 -5.92
C LEU A 120 -10.17 25.22 -7.37
N VAL A 121 -9.24 25.77 -8.13
CA VAL A 121 -9.40 26.06 -9.56
C VAL A 121 -8.41 25.22 -10.35
N MET A 122 -8.92 24.41 -11.26
CA MET A 122 -8.10 23.51 -12.09
C MET A 122 -8.67 23.39 -13.49
N GLU A 123 -7.88 22.88 -14.43
CA GLU A 123 -8.25 22.61 -15.81
C GLU A 123 -9.51 21.72 -15.88
N TYR A 124 -10.45 22.07 -16.77
CA TYR A 124 -11.56 21.20 -17.10
C TYR A 124 -11.09 20.08 -18.03
N ILE A 125 -11.22 18.83 -17.61
CA ILE A 125 -10.83 17.67 -18.38
C ILE A 125 -12.01 17.20 -19.22
N GLU A 126 -11.92 17.35 -20.53
CA GLU A 126 -12.85 16.77 -21.50
C GLU A 126 -12.43 15.32 -21.75
N GLY A 127 -13.32 14.39 -21.48
CA GLY A 127 -13.05 12.97 -21.71
C GLY A 127 -14.00 12.10 -20.92
N PRO A 128 -14.21 10.86 -21.36
CA PRO A 128 -15.01 9.89 -20.64
C PRO A 128 -14.38 9.54 -19.30
N ALA A 129 -15.21 9.22 -18.32
CA ALA A 129 -14.75 8.52 -17.13
C ALA A 129 -14.26 7.13 -17.52
N ILE A 130 -13.39 6.56 -16.70
CA ILE A 130 -12.74 5.28 -17.03
C ILE A 130 -13.73 4.11 -17.13
N ASP A 131 -14.89 4.20 -16.47
CA ASP A 131 -15.98 3.21 -16.50
C ASP A 131 -16.97 3.42 -17.66
N ASP A 132 -16.88 4.53 -18.41
CA ASP A 132 -17.73 4.78 -19.57
C ASP A 132 -17.23 4.00 -20.82
N LYS A 133 -17.40 2.67 -20.75
CA LYS A 133 -16.92 1.74 -21.79
C LYS A 133 -17.42 2.08 -23.18
N GLU A 134 -18.68 2.52 -23.27
CA GLU A 134 -19.28 2.83 -24.58
C GLU A 134 -18.55 3.99 -25.25
N LYS A 135 -18.25 5.07 -24.52
CA LYS A 135 -17.50 6.20 -25.06
C LYS A 135 -16.04 5.88 -25.30
N LEU A 136 -15.42 5.07 -24.42
CA LEU A 136 -14.04 4.63 -24.61
C LEU A 136 -13.89 3.80 -25.89
N LEU A 137 -14.75 2.79 -26.10
CA LEU A 137 -14.73 1.96 -27.30
C LEU A 137 -15.09 2.77 -28.56
N ALA A 138 -16.06 3.67 -28.49
CA ALA A 138 -16.41 4.56 -29.60
C ALA A 138 -15.26 5.52 -29.95
N GLY A 139 -14.44 5.91 -28.95
CA GLY A 139 -13.22 6.69 -29.12
C GLY A 139 -12.02 5.89 -29.65
N GLY A 140 -12.18 4.58 -29.87
CA GLY A 140 -11.12 3.69 -30.38
C GLY A 140 -10.09 3.27 -29.32
N TYR A 141 -10.42 3.40 -28.04
CA TYR A 141 -9.55 2.98 -26.94
C TYR A 141 -9.64 1.48 -26.68
N ASP A 142 -8.51 0.88 -26.35
CA ASP A 142 -8.41 -0.50 -25.87
C ASP A 142 -8.53 -0.50 -24.34
N LEU A 143 -9.59 -1.16 -23.84
CA LEU A 143 -9.87 -1.21 -22.39
C LEU A 143 -8.80 -2.01 -21.64
N GLU A 144 -8.24 -3.05 -22.25
CA GLU A 144 -7.17 -3.84 -21.67
C GLU A 144 -5.89 -3.01 -21.52
N GLU A 145 -5.52 -2.27 -22.55
CA GLU A 145 -4.37 -1.35 -22.50
C GLU A 145 -4.55 -0.28 -21.41
N ILE A 146 -5.76 0.29 -21.30
CA ILE A 146 -6.08 1.25 -20.23
C ILE A 146 -5.92 0.60 -18.85
N GLY A 147 -6.48 -0.59 -18.65
CA GLY A 147 -6.39 -1.33 -17.39
C GLY A 147 -4.95 -1.63 -16.99
N ILE A 148 -4.12 -2.12 -17.92
CA ILE A 148 -2.69 -2.37 -17.68
C ILE A 148 -1.96 -1.09 -17.28
N LYS A 149 -2.15 0.00 -18.01
CA LYS A 149 -1.53 1.30 -17.71
C LYS A 149 -1.99 1.87 -16.36
N LEU A 150 -3.27 1.70 -16.03
CA LEU A 150 -3.83 2.16 -14.78
C LEU A 150 -3.17 1.45 -13.60
N ILE A 151 -3.12 0.12 -13.62
CA ILE A 151 -2.56 -0.66 -12.53
C ILE A 151 -1.04 -0.51 -12.44
N ASP A 152 -0.33 -0.44 -13.56
CA ASP A 152 1.11 -0.19 -13.58
C ASP A 152 1.46 1.15 -12.92
N ASN A 153 0.71 2.22 -13.24
CA ASN A 153 0.86 3.50 -12.58
C ASN A 153 0.50 3.43 -11.09
N TYR A 154 -0.53 2.68 -10.71
CA TYR A 154 -0.92 2.55 -9.32
C TYR A 154 0.13 1.81 -8.48
N ILE A 155 0.71 0.75 -9.03
CA ILE A 155 1.81 0.02 -8.40
C ILE A 155 3.03 0.93 -8.22
N LYS A 156 3.38 1.74 -9.24
CA LYS A 156 4.43 2.75 -9.12
C LYS A 156 4.16 3.72 -7.96
N GLN A 157 2.94 4.25 -7.86
CA GLN A 157 2.54 5.16 -6.78
C GLN A 157 2.76 4.52 -5.40
N VAL A 158 2.41 3.24 -5.23
CA VAL A 158 2.53 2.51 -3.97
C VAL A 158 3.97 2.11 -3.68
N MET A 159 4.62 1.41 -4.61
CA MET A 159 5.89 0.73 -4.35
C MET A 159 7.11 1.63 -4.58
N GLU A 160 7.06 2.52 -5.57
CA GLU A 160 8.19 3.43 -5.84
C GLU A 160 8.02 4.76 -5.10
N ASP A 161 6.88 5.43 -5.32
CA ASP A 161 6.67 6.78 -4.80
C ASP A 161 6.32 6.80 -3.31
N GLY A 162 5.66 5.75 -2.79
CA GLY A 162 5.08 5.75 -1.45
C GLY A 162 4.04 6.87 -1.25
N PHE A 163 3.51 7.38 -2.37
CA PHE A 163 2.49 8.41 -2.43
C PHE A 163 1.45 8.00 -3.46
N PHE A 164 0.28 7.58 -3.02
CA PHE A 164 -0.70 6.90 -3.86
C PHE A 164 -2.12 7.42 -3.63
N HIS A 165 -2.94 7.27 -4.65
CA HIS A 165 -4.36 7.60 -4.57
C HIS A 165 -5.10 6.59 -3.69
N ALA A 166 -5.72 7.05 -2.60
CA ALA A 166 -6.40 6.17 -1.64
C ALA A 166 -7.88 5.91 -1.99
N ASP A 167 -8.41 6.61 -3.00
CA ASP A 167 -9.79 6.45 -3.46
C ASP A 167 -9.88 6.47 -5.00
N PRO A 168 -9.24 5.51 -5.70
CA PRO A 168 -9.17 5.45 -7.17
C PRO A 168 -10.49 4.94 -7.79
N HIS A 169 -11.63 5.50 -7.36
CA HIS A 169 -12.91 5.13 -7.95
C HIS A 169 -13.07 5.72 -9.37
N PRO A 170 -13.94 5.19 -10.23
CA PRO A 170 -14.04 5.58 -11.64
C PRO A 170 -14.29 7.08 -11.85
N GLY A 171 -15.02 7.73 -10.93
CA GLY A 171 -15.29 9.16 -11.00
C GLY A 171 -14.06 10.06 -10.84
N ASN A 172 -12.94 9.52 -10.33
CA ASN A 172 -11.68 10.24 -10.13
C ASN A 172 -10.67 10.03 -11.26
N VAL A 173 -11.02 9.20 -12.27
CA VAL A 173 -10.13 8.87 -13.38
C VAL A 173 -10.83 9.11 -14.70
N LYS A 174 -10.22 9.92 -15.56
CA LYS A 174 -10.71 10.18 -16.91
C LYS A 174 -9.67 9.77 -17.94
N ILE A 175 -10.14 9.50 -19.17
CA ILE A 175 -9.26 9.24 -20.31
C ILE A 175 -9.35 10.43 -21.28
N GLN A 176 -8.20 11.03 -21.57
CA GLN A 176 -8.11 12.13 -22.54
C GLN A 176 -6.83 12.01 -23.35
N ASP A 177 -6.96 12.06 -24.68
CA ASP A 177 -5.84 12.00 -25.63
C ASP A 177 -4.89 10.81 -25.40
N GLY A 178 -5.46 9.64 -25.06
CA GLY A 178 -4.71 8.42 -24.75
C GLY A 178 -4.02 8.41 -23.39
N LYS A 179 -4.29 9.40 -22.55
CA LYS A 179 -3.71 9.52 -21.21
C LYS A 179 -4.75 9.27 -20.13
N ILE A 180 -4.30 8.66 -19.06
CA ILE A 180 -5.01 8.53 -17.79
C ILE A 180 -4.87 9.85 -17.04
N VAL A 181 -5.99 10.49 -16.72
CA VAL A 181 -6.02 11.77 -16.01
C VAL A 181 -6.65 11.56 -14.64
N TRP A 182 -5.87 11.70 -13.61
CA TRP A 182 -6.32 11.68 -12.22
C TRP A 182 -6.85 13.07 -11.85
N ILE A 183 -8.15 13.19 -11.55
CA ILE A 183 -8.84 14.50 -11.44
C ILE A 183 -9.16 14.94 -10.00
N ASP A 184 -9.06 14.07 -9.01
CA ASP A 184 -9.27 14.41 -7.60
C ASP A 184 -8.09 13.87 -6.78
N MET A 185 -7.43 14.72 -6.01
CA MET A 185 -6.30 14.37 -5.15
C MET A 185 -6.60 14.67 -3.67
N GLY A 186 -7.89 14.73 -3.32
CA GLY A 186 -8.32 15.01 -1.95
C GLY A 186 -7.91 13.92 -0.96
N MET A 187 -7.83 12.67 -1.43
CA MET A 187 -7.53 11.52 -0.59
C MET A 187 -6.29 10.78 -1.09
N MET A 188 -5.13 11.10 -0.51
CA MET A 188 -3.86 10.49 -0.85
C MET A 188 -3.27 9.73 0.34
N GLY A 189 -2.80 8.51 0.08
CA GLY A 189 -2.08 7.70 1.06
C GLY A 189 -0.56 7.96 1.00
N ARG A 190 0.10 7.74 2.13
CA ARG A 190 1.57 7.85 2.23
C ARG A 190 2.14 6.63 2.94
N LEU A 191 3.19 6.06 2.37
CA LEU A 191 3.99 4.99 2.94
C LEU A 191 5.43 5.48 3.12
N THR A 192 6.02 5.15 4.24
CA THR A 192 7.45 5.37 4.45
C THR A 192 8.27 4.32 3.70
N GLU A 193 9.57 4.55 3.51
CA GLU A 193 10.48 3.54 2.92
C GLU A 193 10.42 2.24 3.72
N ARG A 194 10.35 2.34 5.06
CA ARG A 194 10.19 1.18 5.94
C ARG A 194 8.90 0.41 5.66
N ASP A 195 7.77 1.11 5.46
CA ASP A 195 6.49 0.46 5.17
C ASP A 195 6.56 -0.28 3.85
N LYS A 196 7.15 0.33 2.81
CA LYS A 196 7.36 -0.30 1.49
C LYS A 196 8.23 -1.56 1.59
N GLU A 197 9.33 -1.50 2.33
CA GLU A 197 10.21 -2.66 2.57
C GLU A 197 9.46 -3.80 3.28
N LEU A 198 8.64 -3.48 4.28
CA LEU A 198 7.88 -4.47 5.05
C LEU A 198 6.72 -5.06 4.23
N ILE A 199 6.04 -4.24 3.41
CA ILE A 199 5.05 -4.72 2.43
C ILE A 199 5.71 -5.66 1.43
N GLY A 200 6.85 -5.28 0.88
CA GLY A 200 7.64 -6.13 -0.03
C GLY A 200 8.07 -7.45 0.64
N LYS A 201 8.41 -7.41 1.94
CA LYS A 201 8.71 -8.61 2.74
C LYS A 201 7.48 -9.51 2.89
N ALA A 202 6.31 -8.94 3.21
CA ALA A 202 5.06 -9.69 3.32
C ALA A 202 4.68 -10.35 1.99
N ILE A 203 4.74 -9.61 0.88
CA ILE A 203 4.46 -10.14 -0.48
C ILE A 203 5.40 -11.30 -0.82
N ARG A 204 6.68 -11.17 -0.50
CA ARG A 204 7.66 -12.25 -0.71
C ARG A 204 7.34 -13.46 0.15
N GLY A 205 6.99 -13.24 1.43
CA GLY A 205 6.56 -14.32 2.33
C GLY A 205 5.35 -15.09 1.78
N ILE A 206 4.39 -14.37 1.18
CA ILE A 206 3.23 -14.99 0.50
C ILE A 206 3.70 -15.82 -0.70
N ALA A 207 4.55 -15.28 -1.56
CA ALA A 207 5.05 -15.97 -2.75
C ALA A 207 5.89 -17.21 -2.42
N GLU A 208 6.68 -17.16 -1.34
CA GLU A 208 7.54 -18.25 -0.87
C GLU A 208 6.83 -19.21 0.11
N ASN A 209 5.56 -18.93 0.46
CA ASN A 209 4.78 -19.63 1.49
C ASN A 209 5.53 -19.67 2.84
N ASP A 210 6.21 -18.57 3.18
CA ASP A 210 6.95 -18.40 4.44
C ASP A 210 6.11 -17.61 5.46
N ILE A 211 5.38 -18.34 6.31
CA ILE A 211 4.52 -17.77 7.35
C ILE A 211 5.33 -16.92 8.34
N GLY A 212 6.57 -17.34 8.65
CA GLY A 212 7.44 -16.62 9.57
C GLY A 212 7.79 -15.23 9.02
N MET A 213 8.06 -15.13 7.72
CA MET A 213 8.37 -13.86 7.05
C MET A 213 7.15 -12.93 7.07
N ILE A 214 5.94 -13.45 6.84
CA ILE A 214 4.70 -12.68 6.91
C ILE A 214 4.46 -12.19 8.34
N GLN A 215 4.59 -13.07 9.34
CA GLN A 215 4.44 -12.73 10.75
C GLN A 215 5.40 -11.62 11.18
N GLU A 216 6.67 -11.71 10.79
CA GLU A 216 7.65 -10.67 11.10
C GLU A 216 7.28 -9.32 10.46
N ALA A 217 6.79 -9.33 9.22
CA ALA A 217 6.35 -8.11 8.55
C ALA A 217 5.12 -7.50 9.25
N VAL A 218 4.10 -8.30 9.58
CA VAL A 218 2.91 -7.88 10.32
C VAL A 218 3.27 -7.29 11.68
N MET A 219 4.15 -7.96 12.44
CA MET A 219 4.62 -7.48 13.74
C MET A 219 5.43 -6.19 13.63
N ALA A 220 6.14 -5.97 12.53
CA ALA A 220 6.94 -4.77 12.32
C ALA A 220 6.13 -3.59 11.78
N LEU A 221 5.06 -3.85 11.02
CA LEU A 221 4.12 -2.85 10.50
C LEU A 221 3.10 -2.41 11.55
N GLY A 222 2.60 -3.36 12.34
CA GLY A 222 1.50 -3.12 13.26
C GLY A 222 1.87 -2.32 14.50
N GLU A 223 0.90 -1.60 15.03
CA GLU A 223 0.95 -0.92 16.33
C GLU A 223 0.17 -1.73 17.36
N PHE A 224 0.74 -1.96 18.55
CA PHE A 224 0.08 -2.69 19.61
C PHE A 224 0.46 -2.15 20.99
N LYS A 225 -0.51 -2.12 21.90
CA LYS A 225 -0.31 -1.70 23.29
C LYS A 225 0.37 -2.80 24.13
N GLU A 226 -0.01 -4.05 23.84
CA GLU A 226 0.54 -5.25 24.46
C GLU A 226 1.06 -6.17 23.36
N LYS A 227 2.18 -6.84 23.59
CA LYS A 227 2.77 -7.72 22.58
C LYS A 227 1.81 -8.87 22.27
N PRO A 228 1.43 -9.06 21.01
CA PRO A 228 0.55 -10.17 20.59
C PRO A 228 1.15 -11.53 20.93
N ASP A 229 0.29 -12.53 21.12
CA ASP A 229 0.74 -13.92 21.20
C ASP A 229 1.23 -14.38 19.84
N GLN A 230 2.53 -14.65 19.76
CA GLN A 230 3.16 -14.99 18.49
C GLN A 230 2.72 -16.36 17.96
N SER A 231 2.31 -17.28 18.82
CA SER A 231 1.85 -18.60 18.42
C SER A 231 0.46 -18.50 17.79
N VAL A 232 -0.45 -17.75 18.40
CA VAL A 232 -1.80 -17.50 17.87
C VAL A 232 -1.69 -16.75 16.54
N LEU A 233 -0.92 -15.68 16.49
CA LEU A 233 -0.73 -14.93 15.24
C LEU A 233 -0.15 -15.81 14.12
N TYR A 234 0.78 -16.72 14.45
CA TYR A 234 1.34 -17.65 13.48
C TYR A 234 0.28 -18.62 12.95
N GLU A 235 -0.59 -19.14 13.83
CA GLU A 235 -1.69 -20.05 13.47
C GLU A 235 -2.71 -19.34 12.57
N ASP A 236 -3.12 -18.11 12.92
CA ASP A 236 -4.07 -17.31 12.13
C ASP A 236 -3.50 -16.96 10.74
N ILE A 237 -2.23 -16.58 10.64
CA ILE A 237 -1.57 -16.35 9.35
C ILE A 237 -1.45 -17.66 8.55
N SER A 238 -1.19 -18.79 9.22
CA SER A 238 -1.13 -20.11 8.57
C SER A 238 -2.49 -20.50 7.99
N GLU A 239 -3.58 -20.24 8.69
CA GLU A 239 -4.94 -20.46 8.21
C GLU A 239 -5.25 -19.58 6.99
N LEU A 240 -4.91 -18.28 7.06
CA LEU A 240 -5.02 -17.36 5.95
C LEU A 240 -4.25 -17.86 4.72
N MET A 241 -3.00 -18.26 4.90
CA MET A 241 -2.17 -18.80 3.81
C MET A 241 -2.72 -20.10 3.24
N SER A 242 -3.37 -20.94 4.05
CA SER A 242 -4.01 -22.17 3.58
C SER A 242 -5.23 -21.89 2.71
N LYS A 243 -5.97 -20.78 2.97
CA LYS A 243 -7.09 -20.33 2.16
C LYS A 243 -6.65 -19.93 0.75
N TYR A 244 -5.55 -19.19 0.63
CA TYR A 244 -5.08 -18.61 -0.63
C TYR A 244 -3.98 -19.43 -1.33
N GLY A 245 -3.21 -20.23 -0.58
CA GLY A 245 -2.08 -21.00 -1.12
C GLY A 245 -2.43 -22.15 -2.05
N SER A 246 -3.73 -22.52 -2.15
CA SER A 246 -4.25 -23.50 -3.10
C SER A 246 -4.81 -22.89 -4.38
N LEU A 247 -4.90 -21.56 -4.46
CA LEU A 247 -5.42 -20.84 -5.62
C LEU A 247 -4.27 -20.54 -6.60
N ASP A 248 -4.55 -20.53 -7.88
CA ASP A 248 -3.64 -19.99 -8.87
C ASP A 248 -3.48 -18.48 -8.62
N MET A 249 -2.29 -17.94 -8.84
CA MET A 249 -2.01 -16.51 -8.62
C MET A 249 -3.00 -15.58 -9.35
N GLY A 250 -3.58 -16.07 -10.46
CA GLY A 250 -4.61 -15.37 -11.22
C GLY A 250 -5.99 -15.32 -10.57
N GLU A 251 -6.25 -16.16 -9.58
CA GLU A 251 -7.54 -16.25 -8.88
C GLU A 251 -7.55 -15.53 -7.52
N ILE A 252 -6.37 -15.01 -7.10
CA ILE A 252 -6.23 -14.32 -5.81
C ILE A 252 -6.71 -12.88 -5.96
N ASP A 253 -7.73 -12.51 -5.19
CA ASP A 253 -8.20 -11.14 -4.99
C ASP A 253 -7.33 -10.45 -3.91
N VAL A 254 -6.56 -9.45 -4.33
CA VAL A 254 -5.63 -8.73 -3.42
C VAL A 254 -6.37 -7.97 -2.34
N ALA A 255 -7.54 -7.42 -2.66
CA ALA A 255 -8.35 -6.70 -1.68
C ALA A 255 -8.93 -7.65 -0.64
N GLU A 256 -9.37 -8.85 -1.04
CA GLU A 256 -9.85 -9.87 -0.11
C GLU A 256 -8.72 -10.34 0.82
N VAL A 257 -7.54 -10.65 0.28
CA VAL A 257 -6.35 -11.00 1.10
C VAL A 257 -6.01 -9.90 2.10
N MET A 258 -6.05 -8.64 1.64
CA MET A 258 -5.75 -7.49 2.50
C MET A 258 -6.80 -7.33 3.61
N MET A 259 -8.09 -7.52 3.30
CA MET A 259 -9.17 -7.44 4.30
C MET A 259 -9.06 -8.56 5.33
N ASP A 260 -8.80 -9.78 4.90
CA ASP A 260 -8.61 -10.92 5.79
C ASP A 260 -7.38 -10.73 6.69
N LEU A 261 -6.28 -10.20 6.13
CA LEU A 261 -5.10 -9.86 6.93
C LEU A 261 -5.40 -8.76 7.96
N MET A 262 -6.21 -7.77 7.59
CA MET A 262 -6.67 -6.74 8.55
C MET A 262 -7.50 -7.35 9.68
N GLU A 263 -8.32 -8.37 9.40
CA GLU A 263 -9.10 -9.06 10.42
C GLU A 263 -8.21 -9.89 11.35
N VAL A 264 -7.25 -10.63 10.81
CA VAL A 264 -6.22 -11.33 11.60
C VAL A 264 -5.47 -10.36 12.52
N MET A 265 -5.04 -9.20 12.00
CA MET A 265 -4.38 -8.18 12.81
C MET A 265 -5.29 -7.68 13.94
N LYS A 266 -6.55 -7.38 13.63
CA LYS A 266 -7.54 -6.89 14.61
C LYS A 266 -7.81 -7.91 15.72
N GLU A 267 -8.00 -9.20 15.39
CA GLU A 267 -8.21 -10.27 16.34
C GLU A 267 -7.02 -10.43 17.28
N ASN A 268 -5.81 -10.27 16.76
CA ASN A 268 -4.56 -10.27 17.52
C ASN A 268 -4.25 -8.92 18.22
N LYS A 269 -5.21 -7.98 18.24
CA LYS A 269 -5.07 -6.63 18.85
C LYS A 269 -3.91 -5.82 18.27
N ILE A 270 -3.58 -6.07 17.03
CA ILE A 270 -2.60 -5.31 16.26
C ILE A 270 -3.35 -4.24 15.48
N ARG A 271 -3.04 -2.97 15.72
CA ARG A 271 -3.61 -1.85 14.98
C ARG A 271 -2.83 -1.66 13.68
N MET A 272 -3.54 -1.55 12.57
CA MET A 272 -2.94 -1.23 11.29
C MET A 272 -2.63 0.27 11.20
N PRO A 273 -1.44 0.69 10.75
CA PRO A 273 -1.12 2.08 10.50
C PRO A 273 -2.04 2.70 9.46
N HIS A 274 -2.29 4.00 9.59
CA HIS A 274 -3.21 4.73 8.71
C HIS A 274 -2.88 4.58 7.21
N GLY A 275 -1.59 4.64 6.83
CA GLY A 275 -1.16 4.46 5.44
C GLY A 275 -1.55 3.12 4.84
N LEU A 276 -1.49 2.03 5.63
CA LEU A 276 -1.90 0.70 5.18
C LEU A 276 -3.43 0.55 5.07
N THR A 277 -4.18 1.18 5.97
CA THR A 277 -5.65 1.22 5.86
C THR A 277 -6.08 1.97 4.59
N MET A 278 -5.40 3.08 4.26
CA MET A 278 -5.62 3.80 3.02
C MET A 278 -5.24 2.97 1.78
N LEU A 279 -4.16 2.18 1.87
CA LEU A 279 -3.75 1.27 0.79
C LEU A 279 -4.80 0.18 0.57
N ALA A 280 -5.29 -0.46 1.62
CA ALA A 280 -6.34 -1.46 1.52
C ALA A 280 -7.59 -0.93 0.81
N ARG A 281 -8.04 0.28 1.19
CA ARG A 281 -9.15 0.95 0.52
C ARG A 281 -8.85 1.23 -0.97
N GLY A 282 -7.66 1.74 -1.26
CA GLY A 282 -7.25 2.03 -2.63
C GLY A 282 -7.20 0.78 -3.50
N LEU A 283 -6.68 -0.33 -2.97
CA LEU A 283 -6.66 -1.63 -3.66
C LEU A 283 -8.06 -2.14 -3.96
N THR A 284 -8.98 -2.11 -2.99
CA THR A 284 -10.38 -2.53 -3.18
C THR A 284 -11.06 -1.73 -4.29
N ASN A 285 -10.87 -0.41 -4.31
CA ASN A 285 -11.46 0.43 -5.36
C ASN A 285 -10.82 0.16 -6.73
N MET A 286 -9.51 -0.08 -6.76
CA MET A 286 -8.78 -0.39 -7.99
C MET A 286 -9.24 -1.72 -8.59
N GLU A 287 -9.41 -2.76 -7.77
CA GLU A 287 -9.96 -4.04 -8.22
C GLU A 287 -11.37 -3.88 -8.79
N GLY A 288 -12.21 -3.07 -8.14
CA GLY A 288 -13.53 -2.75 -8.65
C GLY A 288 -13.50 -2.10 -10.04
N VAL A 289 -12.57 -1.18 -10.26
CA VAL A 289 -12.37 -0.56 -11.59
C VAL A 289 -11.90 -1.59 -12.61
N LEU A 290 -10.90 -2.41 -12.27
CA LEU A 290 -10.38 -3.44 -13.19
C LEU A 290 -11.42 -4.50 -13.51
N ALA A 291 -12.17 -4.99 -12.53
CA ALA A 291 -13.25 -5.94 -12.73
C ALA A 291 -14.30 -5.43 -13.72
N ASP A 292 -14.52 -4.12 -13.73
CA ASP A 292 -15.44 -3.50 -14.67
C ASP A 292 -14.83 -3.33 -16.06
N ILE A 293 -13.66 -2.71 -16.21
CA ILE A 293 -13.11 -2.33 -17.53
C ILE A 293 -12.30 -3.45 -18.21
N ALA A 294 -11.60 -4.28 -17.43
CA ALA A 294 -10.67 -5.29 -17.94
C ALA A 294 -10.54 -6.48 -16.97
N PRO A 295 -11.60 -7.30 -16.81
CA PRO A 295 -11.67 -8.38 -15.81
C PRO A 295 -10.63 -9.49 -16.03
N GLN A 296 -9.98 -9.54 -17.19
CA GLN A 296 -8.91 -10.51 -17.50
C GLN A 296 -7.55 -10.09 -16.91
N ILE A 297 -7.41 -8.84 -16.43
CA ILE A 297 -6.15 -8.35 -15.88
C ILE A 297 -6.03 -8.81 -14.43
N ASN A 298 -4.90 -9.44 -14.12
CA ASN A 298 -4.53 -9.80 -12.77
C ASN A 298 -3.57 -8.77 -12.17
N MET A 299 -3.99 -8.12 -11.08
CA MET A 299 -3.20 -7.11 -10.38
C MET A 299 -1.90 -7.69 -9.80
N ILE A 300 -1.96 -8.92 -9.27
CA ILE A 300 -0.79 -9.58 -8.65
C ILE A 300 0.28 -9.86 -9.69
N GLU A 301 -0.12 -10.31 -10.88
CA GLU A 301 0.83 -10.59 -11.96
C GLU A 301 1.61 -9.32 -12.36
N ILE A 302 0.91 -8.20 -12.52
CA ILE A 302 1.53 -6.92 -12.86
C ILE A 302 2.41 -6.44 -11.70
N ALA A 303 1.93 -6.52 -10.44
CA ALA A 303 2.70 -6.15 -9.27
C ALA A 303 3.98 -6.99 -9.12
N SER A 304 3.88 -8.31 -9.31
CA SER A 304 5.02 -9.22 -9.21
C SER A 304 6.07 -8.92 -10.28
N ARG A 305 5.64 -8.59 -11.51
CA ARG A 305 6.53 -8.17 -12.60
C ARG A 305 7.25 -6.88 -12.23
N HIS A 306 6.52 -5.88 -11.76
CA HIS A 306 7.07 -4.58 -11.37
C HIS A 306 8.08 -4.70 -10.23
N ILE A 307 7.75 -5.50 -9.18
CA ILE A 307 8.66 -5.77 -8.06
C ILE A 307 9.92 -6.49 -8.54
N SER A 308 9.80 -7.49 -9.43
CA SER A 308 10.95 -8.21 -9.95
C SER A 308 11.87 -7.30 -10.77
N GLU A 309 11.31 -6.45 -11.63
CA GLU A 309 12.08 -5.49 -12.44
C GLU A 309 12.76 -4.42 -11.57
N SER A 310 12.09 -3.92 -10.53
CA SER A 310 12.66 -2.98 -9.57
C SER A 310 13.79 -3.61 -8.77
N MET A 311 13.63 -4.86 -8.31
CA MET A 311 14.70 -5.59 -7.61
C MET A 311 15.95 -5.77 -8.48
N TRP A 312 15.79 -5.99 -9.80
CA TRP A 312 16.93 -6.09 -10.72
C TRP A 312 17.62 -4.75 -10.95
N LYS A 313 16.88 -3.62 -10.90
CA LYS A 313 17.44 -2.27 -11.02
C LYS A 313 18.20 -1.85 -9.75
N ASP A 314 17.71 -2.22 -8.57
CA ASP A 314 18.28 -1.87 -7.26
C ASP A 314 19.41 -2.84 -6.83
N LEU A 315 19.60 -3.96 -7.52
CA LEU A 315 20.75 -4.82 -7.29
C LEU A 315 22.03 -4.09 -7.72
N ASP A 316 22.58 -3.30 -6.79
CA ASP A 316 23.95 -2.79 -6.91
C ASP A 316 24.93 -3.97 -6.78
N TRP A 317 25.15 -4.66 -7.91
CA TRP A 317 26.05 -5.81 -8.02
C TRP A 317 27.41 -5.55 -7.38
N LYS A 318 27.83 -4.27 -7.29
CA LYS A 318 29.06 -3.87 -6.63
C LYS A 318 28.97 -3.97 -5.12
N LYS A 319 27.81 -3.68 -4.51
CA LYS A 319 27.59 -3.85 -3.06
C LYS A 319 27.41 -5.32 -2.68
N GLU A 320 26.62 -6.07 -3.45
CA GLU A 320 26.41 -7.51 -3.24
C GLU A 320 27.70 -8.30 -3.41
N LEU A 321 28.48 -8.05 -4.46
CA LEU A 321 29.82 -8.65 -4.62
C LEU A 321 30.79 -8.27 -3.49
N LYS A 322 30.70 -7.03 -2.98
CA LYS A 322 31.55 -6.59 -1.85
C LYS A 322 31.13 -7.25 -0.54
N HIS A 323 29.81 -7.45 -0.30
CA HIS A 323 29.30 -8.20 0.85
C HIS A 323 29.58 -9.70 0.74
N ALA A 324 29.36 -10.31 -0.42
CA ALA A 324 29.69 -11.70 -0.68
C ALA A 324 31.19 -11.94 -0.56
N GLY A 325 32.04 -11.08 -1.12
CA GLY A 325 33.48 -11.14 -0.98
C GLY A 325 33.97 -11.00 0.46
N LYS A 326 33.34 -10.10 1.25
CA LYS A 326 33.64 -9.91 2.68
C LYS A 326 33.19 -11.09 3.53
N ASN A 327 32.07 -11.71 3.20
CA ASN A 327 31.57 -12.90 3.89
C ASN A 327 32.39 -14.14 3.50
N LEU A 328 32.79 -14.29 2.23
CA LEU A 328 33.68 -15.35 1.77
C LEU A 328 35.06 -15.23 2.43
N TYR A 329 35.62 -14.01 2.49
CA TYR A 329 36.89 -13.75 3.18
C TYR A 329 36.82 -14.09 4.68
N ARG A 330 35.70 -13.71 5.38
CA ARG A 330 35.47 -14.08 6.78
C ARG A 330 35.32 -15.58 6.98
N SER A 331 34.62 -16.26 6.06
CA SER A 331 34.43 -17.72 6.11
C SER A 331 35.70 -18.46 5.83
N MET A 332 36.51 -17.98 4.88
CA MET A 332 37.85 -18.53 4.62
C MET A 332 38.82 -18.34 5.81
N HIS A 333 38.80 -17.16 6.46
CA HIS A 333 39.59 -16.92 7.67
C HIS A 333 39.21 -17.85 8.82
N LYS A 334 37.89 -18.07 9.03
CA LYS A 334 37.42 -19.06 10.01
C LYS A 334 37.77 -20.50 9.65
N ALA A 335 37.71 -20.83 8.36
CA ALA A 335 38.09 -22.17 7.89
C ALA A 335 39.59 -22.48 8.05
N VAL A 336 40.47 -21.47 8.00
CA VAL A 336 41.91 -21.61 8.24
C VAL A 336 42.21 -21.79 9.73
N GLU A 337 41.36 -21.30 10.64
CA GLU A 337 41.54 -21.50 12.10
C GLU A 337 41.03 -22.87 12.60
N VAL A 338 40.14 -23.52 11.85
CA VAL A 338 39.53 -24.82 12.23
C VAL A 338 40.58 -25.94 12.41
N PRO A 339 41.64 -26.11 11.57
CA PRO A 339 42.66 -27.12 11.80
C PRO A 339 43.44 -26.90 13.09
N GLY A 340 43.71 -25.64 13.46
CA GLY A 340 44.39 -25.31 14.73
C GLY A 340 43.52 -25.66 15.97
N LEU A 341 42.27 -25.25 15.95
CA LEU A 341 41.31 -25.57 17.01
C LEU A 341 41.01 -27.06 17.12
N ALA A 342 40.98 -27.78 16.01
CA ALA A 342 40.84 -29.24 16.01
C ALA A 342 42.07 -29.95 16.57
N ALA A 343 43.26 -29.46 16.26
CA ALA A 343 44.53 -29.99 16.81
C ALA A 343 44.64 -29.72 18.33
N ASP A 344 44.21 -28.53 18.80
CA ASP A 344 44.21 -28.18 20.21
C ASP A 344 43.16 -28.99 21.00
N ALA A 345 41.98 -29.23 20.39
CA ALA A 345 40.93 -30.08 20.99
C ALA A 345 41.39 -31.55 21.08
N LEU A 346 42.04 -32.08 20.05
CA LEU A 346 42.66 -33.42 20.06
C LEU A 346 43.79 -33.55 21.08
N HIS A 347 44.62 -32.51 21.23
CA HIS A 347 45.65 -32.48 22.26
C HIS A 347 45.09 -32.41 23.69
N GLY A 348 43.98 -31.68 23.88
CA GLY A 348 43.25 -31.61 25.13
C GLY A 348 42.59 -32.96 25.52
N LEU A 349 42.01 -33.65 24.54
CA LEU A 349 41.47 -35.01 24.72
C LEU A 349 42.53 -36.05 25.05
N MET A 350 43.69 -35.99 24.41
CA MET A 350 44.80 -36.90 24.69
C MET A 350 45.42 -36.69 26.09
N LYS A 351 45.30 -35.50 26.67
CA LYS A 351 45.75 -35.19 28.03
C LYS A 351 44.73 -35.45 29.14
N GLY A 352 43.53 -35.94 28.81
CA GLY A 352 42.50 -36.31 29.78
C GLY A 352 41.91 -35.16 30.62
N GLN A 353 42.05 -33.92 30.16
CA GLN A 353 41.70 -32.73 30.95
C GLN A 353 40.40 -32.06 30.62
N THR A 354 39.58 -32.58 29.67
CA THR A 354 38.31 -31.98 29.29
C THR A 354 37.14 -32.96 29.35
N ARG A 355 36.14 -32.66 30.17
CA ARG A 355 34.78 -33.25 30.03
C ARG A 355 34.04 -32.41 29.04
N VAL A 356 33.74 -32.95 27.86
CA VAL A 356 32.88 -32.32 26.86
C VAL A 356 31.49 -32.87 26.99
N ASN A 357 30.53 -32.05 27.44
CA ASN A 357 29.09 -32.33 27.28
C ASN A 357 28.73 -31.90 25.87
N LEU A 358 28.55 -32.85 24.96
CA LEU A 358 28.06 -32.62 23.60
C LEU A 358 26.53 -32.80 23.62
N ASP A 359 25.80 -31.71 23.74
CA ASP A 359 24.38 -31.63 23.34
C ASP A 359 24.32 -31.45 21.82
N LEU A 360 24.29 -32.59 21.10
CA LEU A 360 24.12 -32.60 19.63
C LEU A 360 22.64 -32.44 19.30
N HIS A 361 22.20 -31.19 19.06
CA HIS A 361 21.02 -30.94 18.26
C HIS A 361 21.39 -31.08 16.78
N ALA A 362 21.31 -32.31 16.29
CA ALA A 362 21.48 -32.57 14.86
C ALA A 362 20.24 -32.09 14.11
N SER A 363 20.38 -31.09 13.23
CA SER A 363 19.34 -30.81 12.25
C SER A 363 19.12 -32.04 11.37
N ASN A 364 17.86 -32.29 11.00
CA ASN A 364 17.47 -33.45 10.16
C ASN A 364 18.26 -33.55 8.85
N ASP A 365 18.77 -32.45 8.35
CA ASP A 365 19.57 -32.37 7.12
C ASP A 365 20.95 -33.01 7.24
N LEU A 366 21.61 -32.86 8.39
CA LEU A 366 22.92 -33.52 8.64
C LEU A 366 22.78 -35.04 8.75
N ALA A 367 21.69 -35.50 9.35
CA ALA A 367 21.36 -36.92 9.45
C ALA A 367 21.05 -37.55 8.08
N GLN A 368 20.41 -36.81 7.17
CA GLN A 368 20.14 -37.25 5.79
C GLN A 368 21.46 -37.29 4.94
N LEU A 369 22.32 -36.33 5.11
CA LEU A 369 23.62 -36.27 4.43
C LEU A 369 24.53 -37.43 4.84
N LEU A 370 24.63 -37.74 6.13
CA LEU A 370 25.35 -38.87 6.67
C LEU A 370 24.81 -40.22 6.19
N ARG A 371 23.45 -40.38 6.12
CA ARG A 371 22.83 -41.58 5.57
C ARG A 371 23.10 -41.77 4.08
N ARG A 372 23.22 -40.68 3.29
CA ARG A 372 23.59 -40.75 1.86
C ARG A 372 25.09 -41.14 1.67
N LEU A 373 25.96 -40.62 2.51
CA LEU A 373 27.40 -40.98 2.46
C LEU A 373 27.65 -42.42 2.84
N VAL A 374 27.01 -42.93 3.89
CA VAL A 374 27.20 -44.36 4.31
C VAL A 374 26.61 -45.32 3.28
N ARG A 375 25.55 -44.97 2.54
CA ARG A 375 24.96 -45.84 1.52
C ARG A 375 25.79 -45.93 0.23
N ASN A 376 26.75 -45.03 0.01
CA ASN A 376 27.60 -45.06 -1.17
C ASN A 376 29.00 -45.64 -0.91
N VAL A 377 29.24 -46.18 0.28
CA VAL A 377 30.54 -46.79 0.69
C VAL A 377 30.39 -48.28 1.04
N VAL A 378 29.13 -48.81 1.02
CA VAL A 378 28.83 -50.23 1.06
C VAL A 378 28.18 -50.63 -0.26
#